data_30392b61dbd70ac5f7b3b9fed9454169
#
_entry.id   30392b61dbd70ac5f7b3b9fed9454169
#
_cell.length_a   1.000
_cell.length_b   1.000
_cell.length_c   1.000
_cell.angle_alpha   90.00
_cell.angle_beta   90.00
_cell.angle_gamma   90.00
#
_symmetry.space_group_name_H-M   'P 1'
#
loop_
_entity.id
_entity.type
_entity.pdbx_description
1 polymer ?
#
loop_
_entity_poly.entity_id
_entity_poly.type
_entity_poly.pdbx_seq_one_letter_code
_entity_poly.pdbx_strand_id
1 'polypeptide(L)'
;MDFFNIHTHIAKHPESEIFSTDVHLFSSVSKSKFLSVGIHPWYLTDHDVENQLEILRKAIENKQVVAIGECGLDKLKGPSMEFQTSVFKKEIALAEKHGLPMVIHCVKAYNELIQIKKSTHPQQPWIIHGFRGKEALAKECIQHGFYLSFGAYFQEDALRAVPIEKLFVETDESELSIEDIYLRIAHARGMELKELTESIKKNVERVFFKP
;
A
#
# COMPACT_ATOMS: atom_id res chain seq x y z
N MET A 1 22.58 -5.42 -4.56
CA MET A 1 21.17 -5.76 -4.89
C MET A 1 20.32 -4.59 -4.47
N ASP A 2 19.44 -4.11 -5.34
CA ASP A 2 18.61 -2.95 -5.00
C ASP A 2 17.28 -3.45 -4.46
N PHE A 3 17.18 -3.60 -3.15
CA PHE A 3 15.93 -3.95 -2.47
C PHE A 3 14.98 -2.76 -2.52
N PHE A 4 13.77 -2.96 -3.01
CA PHE A 4 12.77 -1.91 -3.07
C PHE A 4 11.73 -2.09 -1.96
N ASN A 5 11.49 -1.02 -1.21
CA ASN A 5 10.55 -0.96 -0.10
C ASN A 5 9.30 -0.17 -0.55
N ILE A 6 8.14 -0.84 -0.71
CA ILE A 6 6.97 -0.16 -1.28
C ILE A 6 6.17 0.65 -0.27
N HIS A 7 6.46 0.53 1.03
CA HIS A 7 5.76 1.27 2.08
C HIS A 7 6.62 1.38 3.34
N THR A 8 6.93 2.59 3.74
CA THR A 8 7.65 2.88 4.98
C THR A 8 7.28 4.24 5.55
N HIS A 9 7.27 4.36 6.87
CA HIS A 9 7.18 5.63 7.61
C HIS A 9 8.55 6.12 8.10
N ILE A 10 9.61 5.34 7.86
CA ILE A 10 10.98 5.65 8.28
C ILE A 10 11.88 5.68 7.05
N ALA A 11 12.19 6.89 6.55
CA ALA A 11 13.04 7.05 5.38
C ALA A 11 14.49 6.63 5.68
N LYS A 12 14.96 5.56 5.01
CA LYS A 12 16.34 5.05 5.13
C LYS A 12 17.05 4.99 3.78
N HIS A 13 16.30 4.73 2.70
CA HIS A 13 16.82 4.50 1.35
C HIS A 13 16.03 5.31 0.30
N PRO A 14 16.17 6.66 0.26
CA PRO A 14 15.31 7.56 -0.53
C PRO A 14 15.18 7.23 -2.02
N GLU A 15 16.14 6.50 -2.60
CA GLU A 15 16.15 6.12 -4.02
C GLU A 15 15.43 4.80 -4.31
N SER A 16 15.16 3.98 -3.29
CA SER A 16 14.60 2.64 -3.42
C SER A 16 13.46 2.34 -2.43
N GLU A 17 12.76 3.39 -2.01
CA GLU A 17 11.60 3.26 -1.13
C GLU A 17 10.48 4.22 -1.54
N ILE A 18 9.24 3.84 -1.25
CA ILE A 18 8.08 4.73 -1.27
C ILE A 18 7.79 5.13 0.18
N PHE A 19 8.04 6.39 0.50
CA PHE A 19 7.75 6.94 1.81
C PHE A 19 6.26 7.29 1.91
N SER A 20 5.59 6.73 2.91
CA SER A 20 4.18 6.99 3.19
C SER A 20 4.03 8.20 4.07
N THR A 21 3.21 9.15 3.64
CA THR A 21 2.91 10.36 4.41
C THR A 21 1.43 10.68 4.39
N ASP A 22 0.90 11.07 5.54
CA ASP A 22 -0.45 11.63 5.63
C ASP A 22 -0.49 13.02 4.98
N VAL A 23 -1.65 13.41 4.47
CA VAL A 23 -1.86 14.71 3.81
C VAL A 23 -1.44 15.90 4.68
N HIS A 24 -1.60 15.82 5.99
CA HIS A 24 -1.21 16.89 6.92
C HIS A 24 0.31 17.07 7.04
N LEU A 25 1.09 16.03 6.73
CA LEU A 25 2.54 16.03 6.83
C LEU A 25 3.23 16.24 5.48
N PHE A 26 2.48 16.22 4.38
CA PHE A 26 3.01 16.24 3.02
C PHE A 26 3.99 17.40 2.77
N SER A 27 3.69 18.59 3.25
CA SER A 27 4.56 19.78 3.07
C SER A 27 5.91 19.69 3.79
N SER A 28 6.08 18.78 4.74
CA SER A 28 7.31 18.59 5.51
C SER A 28 8.24 17.49 4.93
N VAL A 29 7.79 16.75 3.91
CA VAL A 29 8.54 15.62 3.32
C VAL A 29 9.44 16.13 2.21
N SER A 30 10.74 16.32 2.49
CA SER A 30 11.66 16.92 1.51
C SER A 30 12.72 15.99 0.93
N LYS A 31 12.90 14.77 1.44
CA LYS A 31 14.07 13.93 1.12
C LYS A 31 13.77 12.66 0.31
N SER A 32 12.53 12.16 0.33
CA SER A 32 12.20 10.92 -0.38
C SER A 32 11.91 11.19 -1.84
N LYS A 33 12.44 10.34 -2.71
CA LYS A 33 12.25 10.46 -4.16
C LYS A 33 10.86 10.05 -4.60
N PHE A 34 10.27 9.06 -3.91
CA PHE A 34 8.95 8.53 -4.20
C PHE A 34 8.08 8.59 -2.95
N LEU A 35 6.84 9.05 -3.13
CA LEU A 35 5.88 9.26 -2.06
C LEU A 35 4.58 8.50 -2.35
N SER A 36 3.95 7.96 -1.31
CA SER A 36 2.52 7.71 -1.28
C SER A 36 1.87 8.71 -0.33
N VAL A 37 0.80 9.37 -0.78
CA VAL A 37 0.07 10.36 0.00
C VAL A 37 -1.40 9.98 0.05
N GLY A 38 -1.98 9.92 1.24
CA GLY A 38 -3.36 9.52 1.44
C GLY A 38 -3.96 10.12 2.69
N ILE A 39 -5.24 9.82 2.90
CA ILE A 39 -5.98 10.16 4.11
C ILE A 39 -6.17 8.87 4.90
N HIS A 40 -5.33 8.68 5.91
CA HIS A 40 -5.38 7.46 6.72
C HIS A 40 -6.69 7.40 7.52
N PRO A 41 -7.38 6.25 7.60
CA PRO A 41 -8.67 6.12 8.29
C PRO A 41 -8.64 6.55 9.77
N TRP A 42 -7.49 6.53 10.42
CA TRP A 42 -7.35 6.96 11.80
C TRP A 42 -7.42 8.48 12.01
N TYR A 43 -7.09 9.26 10.97
CA TYR A 43 -6.99 10.72 11.05
C TYR A 43 -8.18 11.45 10.41
N LEU A 44 -9.21 10.68 10.04
CA LEU A 44 -10.44 11.23 9.50
C LEU A 44 -11.25 11.94 10.58
N THR A 45 -11.67 13.17 10.29
CA THR A 45 -12.58 13.95 11.13
C THR A 45 -13.62 14.65 10.25
N ASP A 46 -14.87 14.71 10.71
CA ASP A 46 -15.98 15.27 9.93
C ASP A 46 -15.76 16.73 9.54
N HIS A 47 -15.10 17.51 10.41
CA HIS A 47 -14.90 18.95 10.22
C HIS A 47 -13.68 19.30 9.36
N ASP A 48 -12.80 18.34 9.02
CA ASP A 48 -11.57 18.60 8.27
C ASP A 48 -11.45 17.80 6.95
N VAL A 49 -12.34 16.86 6.70
CA VAL A 49 -12.24 15.94 5.55
C VAL A 49 -12.18 16.63 4.19
N GLU A 50 -12.91 17.72 4.00
CA GLU A 50 -12.87 18.44 2.72
C GLU A 50 -11.53 19.18 2.53
N ASN A 51 -10.92 19.69 3.59
CA ASN A 51 -9.58 20.25 3.57
C ASN A 51 -8.53 19.16 3.28
N GLN A 52 -8.64 17.99 3.94
CA GLN A 52 -7.75 16.84 3.67
C GLN A 52 -7.81 16.43 2.20
N LEU A 53 -9.00 16.34 1.62
CA LEU A 53 -9.19 16.02 0.21
C LEU A 53 -8.63 17.09 -0.73
N GLU A 54 -8.72 18.36 -0.36
CA GLU A 54 -8.14 19.45 -1.14
C GLU A 54 -6.60 19.40 -1.10
N ILE A 55 -6.01 19.09 0.06
CA ILE A 55 -4.56 18.88 0.20
C ILE A 55 -4.14 17.68 -0.65
N LEU A 56 -4.88 16.56 -0.59
CA LEU A 56 -4.60 15.37 -1.40
C LEU A 56 -4.62 15.70 -2.90
N ARG A 57 -5.65 16.44 -3.39
CA ARG A 57 -5.72 16.86 -4.79
C ARG A 57 -4.50 17.66 -5.24
N LYS A 58 -3.97 18.52 -4.37
CA LYS A 58 -2.74 19.29 -4.65
C LYS A 58 -1.50 18.42 -4.58
N ALA A 59 -1.43 17.52 -3.59
CA ALA A 59 -0.29 16.65 -3.40
C ALA A 59 -0.05 15.72 -4.60
N ILE A 60 -1.09 15.14 -5.17
CA ILE A 60 -0.99 14.21 -6.31
C ILE A 60 -0.50 14.86 -7.62
N GLU A 61 -0.48 16.18 -7.71
CA GLU A 61 0.15 16.89 -8.83
C GLU A 61 1.69 16.91 -8.72
N ASN A 62 2.24 16.58 -7.57
CA ASN A 62 3.69 16.47 -7.37
C ASN A 62 4.20 15.17 -8.00
N LYS A 63 5.19 15.30 -8.90
CA LYS A 63 5.80 14.14 -9.60
C LYS A 63 6.47 13.11 -8.70
N GLN A 64 6.75 13.44 -7.44
CA GLN A 64 7.25 12.48 -6.45
C GLN A 64 6.15 11.55 -5.94
N VAL A 65 4.87 11.92 -6.07
CA VAL A 65 3.74 11.10 -5.64
C VAL A 65 3.47 10.02 -6.68
N VAL A 66 3.76 8.77 -6.32
CA VAL A 66 3.64 7.60 -7.19
C VAL A 66 2.47 6.69 -6.81
N ALA A 67 1.79 6.98 -5.70
CA ALA A 67 0.61 6.23 -5.24
C ALA A 67 -0.28 7.10 -4.35
N ILE A 68 -1.57 6.79 -4.29
CA ILE A 68 -2.46 7.24 -3.22
C ILE A 68 -2.40 6.23 -2.08
N GLY A 69 -2.05 6.71 -0.89
CA GLY A 69 -1.92 5.90 0.33
C GLY A 69 -0.98 6.57 1.36
N GLU A 70 -1.09 6.16 2.56
CA GLU A 70 -1.91 5.12 3.14
C GLU A 70 -3.38 5.58 3.25
N CYS A 71 -4.29 4.78 2.74
CA CYS A 71 -5.73 5.05 2.71
C CYS A 71 -6.49 3.73 2.96
N GLY A 72 -7.78 3.76 3.22
CA GLY A 72 -8.53 2.51 3.36
C GLY A 72 -9.45 2.43 4.57
N LEU A 73 -9.50 1.25 5.22
CA LEU A 73 -10.54 0.91 6.20
C LEU A 73 -9.98 0.22 7.45
N ASP A 74 -10.43 0.66 8.62
CA ASP A 74 -10.09 0.04 9.90
C ASP A 74 -11.34 -0.10 10.77
N LYS A 75 -11.75 -1.34 11.11
CA LYS A 75 -12.87 -1.60 12.01
C LYS A 75 -12.56 -1.40 13.48
N LEU A 76 -11.30 -1.29 13.85
CA LEU A 76 -10.87 -1.20 15.23
C LEU A 76 -10.55 0.23 15.67
N LYS A 77 -10.25 1.11 14.71
CA LYS A 77 -9.83 2.49 14.99
C LYS A 77 -10.35 3.44 13.91
N GLY A 78 -10.51 4.71 14.26
CA GLY A 78 -11.05 5.75 13.39
C GLY A 78 -12.56 5.96 13.58
N PRO A 79 -13.19 6.78 12.75
CA PRO A 79 -14.62 7.06 12.79
C PRO A 79 -15.44 5.88 12.26
N SER A 80 -16.76 6.07 12.10
CA SER A 80 -17.66 5.03 11.59
C SER A 80 -17.22 4.48 10.23
N MET A 81 -17.47 3.18 10.00
CA MET A 81 -17.17 2.52 8.72
C MET A 81 -17.86 3.18 7.53
N GLU A 82 -19.04 3.76 7.73
CA GLU A 82 -19.76 4.50 6.71
C GLU A 82 -18.96 5.74 6.29
N PHE A 83 -18.44 6.49 7.26
CA PHE A 83 -17.64 7.68 6.99
C PHE A 83 -16.29 7.31 6.35
N GLN A 84 -15.56 6.33 6.90
CA GLN A 84 -14.33 5.83 6.27
C GLN A 84 -14.57 5.41 4.81
N THR A 85 -15.64 4.65 4.56
CA THR A 85 -16.00 4.20 3.20
C THR A 85 -16.30 5.37 2.26
N SER A 86 -16.98 6.41 2.75
CA SER A 86 -17.30 7.59 1.95
C SER A 86 -16.05 8.34 1.49
N VAL A 87 -15.07 8.49 2.38
CA VAL A 87 -13.79 9.14 2.07
C VAL A 87 -12.94 8.26 1.16
N PHE A 88 -12.80 6.98 1.49
CA PHE A 88 -12.06 6.03 0.68
C PHE A 88 -12.55 5.98 -0.78
N LYS A 89 -13.87 6.08 -1.02
CA LYS A 89 -14.42 6.19 -2.38
C LYS A 89 -14.00 7.48 -3.10
N LYS A 90 -13.82 8.60 -2.39
CA LYS A 90 -13.30 9.84 -2.97
C LYS A 90 -11.80 9.68 -3.35
N GLU A 91 -11.02 8.98 -2.52
CA GLU A 91 -9.62 8.65 -2.83
C GLU A 91 -9.50 7.71 -4.04
N ILE A 92 -10.37 6.70 -4.14
CA ILE A 92 -10.46 5.82 -5.32
C ILE A 92 -10.70 6.65 -6.59
N ALA A 93 -11.65 7.57 -6.55
CA ALA A 93 -11.94 8.43 -7.72
C ALA A 93 -10.75 9.31 -8.12
N LEU A 94 -9.96 9.79 -7.15
CA LEU A 94 -8.72 10.51 -7.42
C LEU A 94 -7.65 9.59 -8.01
N ALA A 95 -7.47 8.38 -7.47
CA ALA A 95 -6.53 7.39 -7.99
C ALA A 95 -6.82 7.05 -9.45
N GLU A 96 -8.09 6.77 -9.78
CA GLU A 96 -8.54 6.47 -11.14
C GLU A 96 -8.30 7.64 -12.10
N LYS A 97 -8.66 8.86 -11.67
CA LYS A 97 -8.49 10.08 -12.48
C LYS A 97 -7.03 10.36 -12.84
N HIS A 98 -6.11 10.09 -11.91
CA HIS A 98 -4.68 10.40 -12.08
C HIS A 98 -3.83 9.20 -12.47
N GLY A 99 -4.43 8.01 -12.64
CA GLY A 99 -3.72 6.79 -13.03
C GLY A 99 -2.79 6.23 -11.96
N LEU A 100 -3.03 6.56 -10.68
CA LEU A 100 -2.17 6.18 -9.57
C LEU A 100 -2.63 4.86 -8.91
N PRO A 101 -1.71 3.95 -8.57
CA PRO A 101 -2.02 2.79 -7.73
C PRO A 101 -2.37 3.24 -6.30
N MET A 102 -2.99 2.34 -5.53
CA MET A 102 -3.39 2.61 -4.15
C MET A 102 -2.68 1.68 -3.18
N VAL A 103 -2.06 2.24 -2.12
CA VAL A 103 -1.50 1.51 -0.97
C VAL A 103 -2.53 1.55 0.15
N ILE A 104 -3.07 0.39 0.51
CA ILE A 104 -4.31 0.28 1.27
C ILE A 104 -4.08 -0.32 2.65
N HIS A 105 -4.46 0.43 3.67
CA HIS A 105 -4.66 -0.02 5.03
C HIS A 105 -5.96 -0.81 5.16
N CYS A 106 -5.89 -2.03 5.67
CA CYS A 106 -7.08 -2.85 5.86
C CYS A 106 -7.04 -3.66 7.16
N VAL A 107 -7.74 -3.19 8.18
CA VAL A 107 -7.83 -3.88 9.47
C VAL A 107 -9.25 -4.39 9.71
N LYS A 108 -9.41 -5.74 9.71
CA LYS A 108 -10.69 -6.45 9.92
C LYS A 108 -11.83 -6.05 8.94
N ALA A 109 -11.52 -5.34 7.84
CA ALA A 109 -12.47 -4.78 6.88
C ALA A 109 -12.35 -5.38 5.48
N TYR A 110 -11.80 -6.58 5.33
CA TYR A 110 -11.55 -7.21 4.03
C TYR A 110 -12.82 -7.42 3.21
N ASN A 111 -13.93 -7.83 3.85
CA ASN A 111 -15.21 -8.02 3.16
C ASN A 111 -15.72 -6.71 2.56
N GLU A 112 -15.67 -5.63 3.33
CA GLU A 112 -16.06 -4.30 2.88
C GLU A 112 -15.15 -3.82 1.74
N LEU A 113 -13.84 -4.01 1.88
CA LEU A 113 -12.87 -3.65 0.86
C LEU A 113 -13.12 -4.39 -0.46
N ILE A 114 -13.39 -5.70 -0.40
CA ILE A 114 -13.74 -6.52 -1.56
C ILE A 114 -15.04 -6.03 -2.21
N GLN A 115 -16.08 -5.71 -1.41
CA GLN A 115 -17.35 -5.20 -1.94
C GLN A 115 -17.18 -3.83 -2.62
N ILE A 116 -16.37 -2.94 -2.03
CA ILE A 116 -16.07 -1.65 -2.65
C ILE A 116 -15.34 -1.87 -3.98
N LYS A 117 -14.32 -2.72 -4.02
CA LYS A 117 -13.60 -3.04 -5.26
C LYS A 117 -14.52 -3.59 -6.35
N LYS A 118 -15.44 -4.50 -5.97
CA LYS A 118 -16.45 -5.04 -6.90
C LYS A 118 -17.41 -3.98 -7.42
N SER A 119 -17.80 -3.03 -6.60
CA SER A 119 -18.78 -1.99 -6.99
C SER A 119 -18.15 -0.84 -7.75
N THR A 120 -16.88 -0.53 -7.54
CA THR A 120 -16.18 0.59 -8.20
C THR A 120 -15.46 0.18 -9.48
N HIS A 121 -15.19 -1.11 -9.68
CA HIS A 121 -14.47 -1.65 -10.85
C HIS A 121 -13.17 -0.90 -11.18
N PRO A 122 -12.27 -0.69 -10.21
CA PRO A 122 -11.08 0.14 -10.43
C PRO A 122 -10.15 -0.46 -11.48
N GLN A 123 -9.56 0.42 -12.30
CA GLN A 123 -8.56 0.06 -13.29
C GLN A 123 -7.14 0.13 -12.70
N GLN A 124 -6.96 0.95 -11.67
CA GLN A 124 -5.66 1.10 -11.04
C GLN A 124 -5.37 -0.03 -10.04
N PRO A 125 -4.09 -0.42 -9.87
CA PRO A 125 -3.70 -1.46 -8.92
C PRO A 125 -4.02 -1.09 -7.46
N TRP A 126 -4.54 -2.05 -6.71
CA TRP A 126 -4.78 -1.93 -5.28
C TRP A 126 -3.85 -2.87 -4.52
N ILE A 127 -2.99 -2.33 -3.67
CA ILE A 127 -2.02 -3.05 -2.87
C ILE A 127 -2.45 -2.99 -1.41
N ILE A 128 -2.81 -4.13 -0.82
CA ILE A 128 -3.04 -4.21 0.63
C ILE A 128 -1.67 -4.32 1.28
N HIS A 129 -1.28 -3.28 2.04
CA HIS A 129 -0.02 -3.29 2.77
C HIS A 129 -0.14 -4.03 4.10
N GLY A 130 0.99 -4.37 4.72
CA GLY A 130 1.06 -5.01 6.02
C GLY A 130 0.26 -6.32 6.14
N PHE A 131 0.17 -7.12 5.08
CA PHE A 131 -0.71 -8.28 5.08
C PHE A 131 -0.27 -9.36 6.08
N ARG A 132 -1.15 -9.67 7.04
CA ARG A 132 -0.93 -10.67 8.10
C ARG A 132 -2.03 -11.74 8.16
N GLY A 133 -2.89 -11.78 7.14
CA GLY A 133 -3.99 -12.72 7.04
C GLY A 133 -3.53 -14.16 6.81
N LYS A 134 -4.46 -15.11 6.98
CA LYS A 134 -4.24 -16.54 6.69
C LYS A 134 -4.30 -16.80 5.18
N GLU A 135 -3.83 -17.97 4.78
CA GLU A 135 -3.79 -18.45 3.38
C GLU A 135 -5.13 -18.25 2.65
N ALA A 136 -6.24 -18.66 3.26
CA ALA A 136 -7.57 -18.53 2.64
C ALA A 136 -7.91 -17.08 2.29
N LEU A 137 -7.60 -16.13 3.20
CA LEU A 137 -7.83 -14.71 2.94
C LEU A 137 -6.88 -14.16 1.88
N ALA A 138 -5.61 -14.60 1.85
CA ALA A 138 -4.68 -14.21 0.80
C ALA A 138 -5.18 -14.65 -0.57
N LYS A 139 -5.62 -15.92 -0.71
CA LYS A 139 -6.22 -16.43 -1.94
C LYS A 139 -7.46 -15.65 -2.37
N GLU A 140 -8.34 -15.32 -1.44
CA GLU A 140 -9.54 -14.52 -1.72
C GLU A 140 -9.16 -13.11 -2.23
N CYS A 141 -8.23 -12.42 -1.57
CA CYS A 141 -7.74 -11.13 -2.04
C CYS A 141 -7.16 -11.22 -3.46
N ILE A 142 -6.33 -12.24 -3.75
CA ILE A 142 -5.74 -12.44 -5.08
C ILE A 142 -6.82 -12.70 -6.13
N GLN A 143 -7.84 -13.52 -5.84
CA GLN A 143 -8.99 -13.76 -6.74
C GLN A 143 -9.75 -12.48 -7.08
N HIS A 144 -9.78 -11.52 -6.15
CA HIS A 144 -10.39 -10.20 -6.36
C HIS A 144 -9.41 -9.16 -6.94
N GLY A 145 -8.24 -9.60 -7.42
CA GLY A 145 -7.31 -8.75 -8.14
C GLY A 145 -6.50 -7.78 -7.29
N PHE A 146 -6.38 -8.03 -5.97
CA PHE A 146 -5.47 -7.29 -5.12
C PHE A 146 -4.02 -7.74 -5.31
N TYR A 147 -3.10 -6.85 -5.00
CA TYR A 147 -1.72 -7.16 -4.68
C TYR A 147 -1.56 -7.18 -3.17
N LEU A 148 -0.62 -7.98 -2.65
CA LEU A 148 -0.35 -8.07 -1.21
C LEU A 148 1.10 -7.70 -0.93
N SER A 149 1.31 -6.84 0.06
CA SER A 149 2.63 -6.47 0.55
C SER A 149 2.88 -7.08 1.93
N PHE A 150 4.07 -7.63 2.13
CA PHE A 150 4.47 -8.35 3.33
C PHE A 150 5.65 -7.63 4.00
N GLY A 151 5.48 -7.38 5.30
CA GLY A 151 6.50 -6.76 6.15
C GLY A 151 7.15 -7.78 7.10
N ALA A 152 7.59 -7.28 8.26
CA ALA A 152 8.30 -8.07 9.27
C ALA A 152 7.48 -9.26 9.83
N TYR A 153 6.17 -9.17 9.81
CA TYR A 153 5.26 -10.19 10.37
C TYR A 153 4.33 -10.72 9.28
N PHE A 154 4.43 -12.01 8.99
CA PHE A 154 3.57 -12.67 8.01
C PHE A 154 3.28 -14.13 8.38
N GLN A 155 2.24 -14.70 7.79
CA GLN A 155 1.93 -16.13 7.82
C GLN A 155 2.58 -16.78 6.60
N GLU A 156 3.46 -17.77 6.80
CA GLU A 156 4.21 -18.39 5.69
C GLU A 156 3.31 -19.03 4.64
N ASP A 157 2.23 -19.72 5.04
CA ASP A 157 1.30 -20.33 4.10
C ASP A 157 0.57 -19.29 3.26
N ALA A 158 0.21 -18.14 3.83
CA ALA A 158 -0.35 -17.02 3.09
C ALA A 158 0.65 -16.45 2.10
N LEU A 159 1.90 -16.25 2.52
CA LEU A 159 2.98 -15.76 1.67
C LEU A 159 3.25 -16.71 0.49
N ARG A 160 3.28 -18.02 0.72
CA ARG A 160 3.48 -19.03 -0.34
C ARG A 160 2.32 -19.10 -1.32
N ALA A 161 1.10 -18.82 -0.87
CA ALA A 161 -0.10 -18.86 -1.70
C ALA A 161 -0.23 -17.67 -2.66
N VAL A 162 0.52 -16.58 -2.43
CA VAL A 162 0.48 -15.38 -3.29
C VAL A 162 1.36 -15.58 -4.52
N PRO A 163 0.84 -15.44 -5.76
CA PRO A 163 1.67 -15.44 -6.96
C PRO A 163 2.75 -14.36 -6.90
N ILE A 164 3.94 -14.66 -7.37
CA ILE A 164 5.10 -13.75 -7.25
C ILE A 164 4.84 -12.40 -7.93
N GLU A 165 4.09 -12.37 -9.02
CA GLU A 165 3.71 -11.17 -9.75
C GLU A 165 2.68 -10.30 -9.01
N LYS A 166 2.12 -10.78 -7.89
CA LYS A 166 1.18 -10.07 -7.02
C LYS A 166 1.79 -9.72 -5.65
N LEU A 167 3.06 -10.04 -5.44
CA LEU A 167 3.77 -9.87 -4.19
C LEU A 167 4.55 -8.56 -4.16
N PHE A 168 4.51 -7.90 -2.99
CA PHE A 168 5.38 -6.79 -2.63
C PHE A 168 6.01 -6.99 -1.25
N VAL A 169 7.04 -6.21 -0.96
CA VAL A 169 7.80 -6.24 0.29
C VAL A 169 7.90 -4.83 0.85
N GLU A 170 7.79 -4.71 2.18
CA GLU A 170 7.80 -3.43 2.88
C GLU A 170 8.42 -3.54 4.28
N THR A 171 8.74 -2.39 4.87
CA THR A 171 9.12 -2.31 6.29
C THR A 171 7.98 -1.79 7.17
N ASP A 172 7.11 -0.94 6.65
CA ASP A 172 6.12 -0.20 7.44
C ASP A 172 6.82 0.61 8.56
N GLU A 173 6.47 0.40 9.81
CA GLU A 173 7.12 0.96 11.01
C GLU A 173 8.19 0.02 11.63
N SER A 174 8.55 -1.07 10.95
CA SER A 174 9.50 -2.05 11.50
C SER A 174 10.92 -1.49 11.56
N GLU A 175 11.63 -1.83 12.64
CA GLU A 175 13.06 -1.55 12.79
C GLU A 175 13.95 -2.50 11.95
N LEU A 176 13.41 -3.64 11.50
CA LEU A 176 14.14 -4.55 10.61
C LEU A 176 14.53 -3.84 9.33
N SER A 177 15.71 -4.16 8.82
CA SER A 177 16.10 -3.69 7.50
C SER A 177 15.23 -4.30 6.41
N ILE A 178 15.11 -3.61 5.30
CA ILE A 178 14.39 -4.17 4.14
C ILE A 178 15.07 -5.44 3.63
N GLU A 179 16.40 -5.51 3.70
CA GLU A 179 17.22 -6.67 3.35
C GLU A 179 16.85 -7.89 4.19
N ASP A 180 16.71 -7.72 5.52
CA ASP A 180 16.34 -8.81 6.43
C ASP A 180 14.94 -9.34 6.12
N ILE A 181 14.01 -8.46 5.75
CA ILE A 181 12.66 -8.87 5.38
C ILE A 181 12.69 -9.65 4.06
N TYR A 182 13.45 -9.20 3.06
CA TYR A 182 13.63 -9.96 1.80
C TYR A 182 14.25 -11.33 2.04
N LEU A 183 15.29 -11.43 2.89
CA LEU A 183 15.91 -12.72 3.26
C LEU A 183 14.89 -13.67 3.88
N ARG A 184 14.09 -13.19 4.83
CA ARG A 184 13.04 -13.99 5.48
C ARG A 184 11.96 -14.45 4.51
N ILE A 185 11.53 -13.59 3.60
CA ILE A 185 10.53 -13.91 2.57
C ILE A 185 11.09 -14.92 1.57
N ALA A 186 12.32 -14.73 1.09
CA ALA A 186 12.98 -15.67 0.19
C ALA A 186 13.11 -17.07 0.82
N HIS A 187 13.58 -17.14 2.07
CA HIS A 187 13.66 -18.38 2.84
C HIS A 187 12.27 -19.05 3.00
N ALA A 188 11.26 -18.31 3.43
CA ALA A 188 9.90 -18.82 3.62
C ALA A 188 9.26 -19.33 2.33
N ARG A 189 9.61 -18.75 1.17
CA ARG A 189 9.15 -19.19 -0.16
C ARG A 189 9.99 -20.29 -0.78
N GLY A 190 11.14 -20.62 -0.20
CA GLY A 190 12.10 -21.59 -0.77
C GLY A 190 12.66 -21.13 -2.11
N MET A 191 12.95 -19.83 -2.27
CA MET A 191 13.51 -19.26 -3.49
C MET A 191 14.78 -18.47 -3.22
N GLU A 192 15.61 -18.30 -4.25
CA GLU A 192 16.83 -17.52 -4.15
C GLU A 192 16.53 -16.03 -3.94
N LEU A 193 17.32 -15.37 -3.09
CA LEU A 193 17.16 -13.94 -2.80
C LEU A 193 17.22 -13.07 -4.06
N LYS A 194 18.11 -13.40 -4.99
CA LYS A 194 18.25 -12.70 -6.27
C LYS A 194 16.98 -12.79 -7.10
N GLU A 195 16.39 -13.98 -7.19
CA GLU A 195 15.15 -14.21 -7.93
C GLU A 195 13.98 -13.41 -7.33
N LEU A 196 13.84 -13.42 -5.99
CA LEU A 196 12.84 -12.60 -5.31
C LEU A 196 13.04 -11.11 -5.62
N THR A 197 14.27 -10.61 -5.47
CA THR A 197 14.59 -9.18 -5.68
C THR A 197 14.25 -8.74 -7.11
N GLU A 198 14.64 -9.53 -8.12
CA GLU A 198 14.33 -9.25 -9.52
C GLU A 198 12.82 -9.28 -9.81
N SER A 199 12.09 -10.21 -9.18
CA SER A 199 10.63 -10.32 -9.33
C SER A 199 9.92 -9.12 -8.71
N ILE A 200 10.29 -8.72 -7.50
CA ILE A 200 9.71 -7.54 -6.85
C ILE A 200 10.02 -6.27 -7.65
N LYS A 201 11.26 -6.12 -8.14
CA LYS A 201 11.63 -4.97 -8.99
C LYS A 201 10.73 -4.86 -10.22
N LYS A 202 10.48 -5.96 -10.94
CA LYS A 202 9.54 -5.99 -12.08
C LYS A 202 8.12 -5.61 -11.68
N ASN A 203 7.66 -6.05 -10.49
CA ASN A 203 6.35 -5.68 -9.98
C ASN A 203 6.26 -4.17 -9.69
N VAL A 204 7.29 -3.62 -9.06
CA VAL A 204 7.39 -2.19 -8.73
C VAL A 204 7.37 -1.36 -10.02
N GLU A 205 8.21 -1.68 -11.00
CA GLU A 205 8.23 -1.00 -12.29
C GLU A 205 6.86 -1.05 -12.98
N ARG A 206 6.22 -2.21 -13.03
CA ARG A 206 4.91 -2.39 -13.65
C ARG A 206 3.78 -1.64 -12.95
N VAL A 207 3.81 -1.51 -11.62
CA VAL A 207 2.71 -0.98 -10.83
C VAL A 207 2.86 0.51 -10.54
N PHE A 208 4.06 0.95 -10.17
CA PHE A 208 4.29 2.33 -9.71
C PHE A 208 4.96 3.23 -10.76
N PHE A 209 5.70 2.64 -11.70
CA PHE A 209 6.52 3.39 -12.66
C PHE A 209 6.18 3.04 -14.12
N LYS A 210 4.89 2.90 -14.40
CA LYS A 210 4.44 2.68 -15.80
C LYS A 210 4.98 3.79 -16.71
N PRO A 211 5.47 3.43 -17.91
CA PRO A 211 5.86 4.41 -18.90
C PRO A 211 4.69 5.25 -19.39
#